data_2c41b9e598f4c957d7e88f9290a9f32c
#
_entry.id   2c41b9e598f4c957d7e88f9290a9f32c
#
_cell.length_a   1.000
_cell.length_b   1.000
_cell.length_c   1.000
_cell.angle_alpha   90.00
_cell.angle_beta   90.00
_cell.angle_gamma   90.00
#
_symmetry.space_group_name_H-M   'P 1'
#
loop_
_entity.id
_entity.type
_entity.pdbx_description
1 polymer ?
#
loop_
_entity_poly.entity_id
_entity_poly.type
_entity_poly.pdbx_seq_one_letter_code
_entity_poly.pdbx_strand_id
1 'polypeptide(L)'
;MCRRPSAATLARYRAGVTDCLFCGIADGTVPAEIVLADEVAVAFLDTRPVFKGHTLVMPRQHYATLPDLPPDLVGPLFTRVQRLSAAVRPALGAQGSFVAVNNVVSQSVPHLHVHVVPRTKGDGLRGFFWPRVKYASDAEAAEYAERLRGALAAA
;
A
#
# COMPACT_ATOMS: atom_id res chain seq x y z
N MET A 1 -10.69 19.85 14.35
CA MET A 1 -11.02 20.71 13.19
C MET A 1 -10.00 20.39 12.10
N CYS A 2 -10.41 19.63 11.08
CA CYS A 2 -9.55 19.26 9.96
C CYS A 2 -9.52 20.45 8.99
N ARG A 3 -8.36 21.10 8.80
CA ARG A 3 -8.22 22.18 7.82
C ARG A 3 -8.28 21.58 6.41
N ARG A 4 -9.21 22.04 5.58
CA ARG A 4 -9.25 21.71 4.15
C ARG A 4 -7.96 22.23 3.49
N PRO A 5 -7.34 21.45 2.58
CA PRO A 5 -6.17 21.91 1.84
C PRO A 5 -6.53 23.13 0.98
N SER A 6 -5.55 24.04 0.79
CA SER A 6 -5.76 25.27 0.03
C SER A 6 -5.92 24.99 -1.47
N ALA A 7 -6.60 25.90 -2.19
CA ALA A 7 -6.79 25.80 -3.65
C ALA A 7 -5.47 25.69 -4.44
N ALA A 8 -4.37 26.25 -3.92
CA ALA A 8 -3.03 26.15 -4.52
C ALA A 8 -2.45 24.74 -4.40
N THR A 9 -2.76 24.00 -3.32
CA THR A 9 -2.39 22.59 -3.15
C THR A 9 -3.15 21.72 -4.15
N LEU A 10 -4.44 22.00 -4.37
CA LEU A 10 -5.30 21.28 -5.32
C LEU A 10 -4.89 21.52 -6.79
N ALA A 11 -4.38 22.71 -7.14
CA ALA A 11 -3.96 23.04 -8.50
C ALA A 11 -2.74 22.24 -8.96
N ARG A 12 -1.84 21.84 -8.05
CA ARG A 12 -0.68 21.00 -8.36
C ARG A 12 -1.04 19.54 -8.67
N TYR A 13 -2.21 19.06 -8.22
CA TYR A 13 -2.70 17.70 -8.44
C TYR A 13 -3.44 17.49 -9.77
N ARG A 14 -3.79 18.57 -10.47
CA ARG A 14 -4.60 18.51 -11.70
C ARG A 14 -3.83 18.22 -12.98
N ALA A 15 -2.53 18.05 -12.94
CA ALA A 15 -1.74 17.78 -14.12
C ALA A 15 -1.60 16.26 -14.35
N GLY A 16 -2.59 15.64 -15.00
CA GLY A 16 -2.32 14.50 -15.87
C GLY A 16 -2.95 13.14 -15.59
N VAL A 17 -3.79 12.92 -14.54
CA VAL A 17 -4.45 11.61 -14.37
C VAL A 17 -5.93 11.80 -14.05
N THR A 18 -6.72 12.01 -15.09
CA THR A 18 -8.17 12.30 -14.97
C THR A 18 -9.04 11.08 -14.70
N ASP A 19 -8.51 9.83 -14.78
CA ASP A 19 -9.29 8.60 -14.68
C ASP A 19 -8.88 7.64 -13.55
N CYS A 20 -8.01 8.05 -12.62
CA CYS A 20 -7.62 7.19 -11.51
C CYS A 20 -8.63 7.26 -10.36
N LEU A 21 -9.29 6.11 -10.06
CA LEU A 21 -10.25 5.97 -8.97
C LEU A 21 -9.67 6.46 -7.61
N PHE A 22 -8.41 6.13 -7.33
CA PHE A 22 -7.78 6.47 -6.06
C PHE A 22 -7.38 7.95 -5.98
N CYS A 23 -7.05 8.58 -7.11
CA CYS A 23 -6.91 10.04 -7.14
C CYS A 23 -8.24 10.73 -6.80
N GLY A 24 -9.36 10.21 -7.32
CA GLY A 24 -10.69 10.71 -6.98
C GLY A 24 -11.04 10.55 -5.49
N ILE A 25 -10.58 9.47 -4.84
CA ILE A 25 -10.72 9.32 -3.39
C ILE A 25 -9.83 10.34 -2.66
N ALA A 26 -8.60 10.54 -3.10
CA ALA A 26 -7.66 11.48 -2.48
C ALA A 26 -8.13 12.94 -2.54
N ASP A 27 -8.82 13.34 -3.60
CA ASP A 27 -9.37 14.69 -3.77
C ASP A 27 -10.81 14.84 -3.29
N GLY A 28 -11.46 13.73 -2.87
CA GLY A 28 -12.81 13.71 -2.33
C GLY A 28 -13.93 13.73 -3.38
N THR A 29 -13.64 13.53 -4.66
CA THR A 29 -14.65 13.41 -5.74
C THR A 29 -15.28 12.02 -5.78
N VAL A 30 -14.56 11.01 -5.29
CA VAL A 30 -15.06 9.65 -5.12
C VAL A 30 -15.26 9.36 -3.63
N PRO A 31 -16.46 8.96 -3.20
CA PRO A 31 -16.72 8.64 -1.80
C PRO A 31 -15.98 7.37 -1.35
N ALA A 32 -15.42 7.41 -0.15
CA ALA A 32 -14.81 6.27 0.52
C ALA A 32 -14.86 6.44 2.03
N GLU A 33 -14.80 5.34 2.78
CA GLU A 33 -14.70 5.37 4.25
C GLU A 33 -13.26 5.70 4.66
N ILE A 34 -12.99 6.97 4.89
CA ILE A 34 -11.64 7.48 5.18
C ILE A 34 -11.27 7.19 6.63
N VAL A 35 -10.14 6.50 6.82
CA VAL A 35 -9.56 6.18 8.13
C VAL A 35 -8.49 7.20 8.54
N LEU A 36 -7.70 7.68 7.56
CA LEU A 36 -6.68 8.70 7.75
C LEU A 36 -6.56 9.54 6.47
N ALA A 37 -6.39 10.84 6.62
CA ALA A 37 -6.04 11.72 5.50
C ALA A 37 -5.16 12.85 6.01
N ASP A 38 -3.96 12.96 5.46
CA ASP A 38 -3.02 14.06 5.71
C ASP A 38 -2.35 14.50 4.40
N GLU A 39 -1.30 15.33 4.47
CA GLU A 39 -0.59 15.84 3.28
C GLU A 39 0.20 14.75 2.53
N VAL A 40 0.56 13.64 3.19
CA VAL A 40 1.37 12.55 2.61
C VAL A 40 0.49 11.44 2.07
N ALA A 41 -0.52 11.01 2.83
CA ALA A 41 -1.26 9.80 2.55
C ALA A 41 -2.76 9.93 2.80
N VAL A 42 -3.50 9.06 2.13
CA VAL A 42 -4.91 8.77 2.42
C VAL A 42 -5.04 7.28 2.71
N ALA A 43 -5.75 6.94 3.77
CA ALA A 43 -6.10 5.56 4.10
C ALA A 43 -7.62 5.43 4.18
N PHE A 44 -8.16 4.37 3.55
CA PHE A 44 -9.59 4.12 3.47
C PHE A 44 -9.89 2.62 3.46
N LEU A 45 -11.11 2.26 3.85
CA LEU A 45 -11.53 0.86 3.88
C LEU A 45 -11.67 0.30 2.46
N ASP A 46 -11.17 -0.92 2.24
CA ASP A 46 -11.42 -1.66 1.02
C ASP A 46 -12.91 -2.03 0.93
N THR A 47 -13.54 -1.77 -0.22
CA THR A 47 -14.96 -2.09 -0.46
C THR A 47 -15.20 -3.59 -0.65
N ARG A 48 -14.15 -4.38 -0.94
CA ARG A 48 -14.17 -5.85 -1.03
C ARG A 48 -13.09 -6.45 -0.13
N PRO A 49 -13.25 -6.27 1.20
CA PRO A 49 -12.18 -6.57 2.14
C PRO A 49 -11.89 -8.06 2.22
N VAL A 50 -10.62 -8.42 2.42
CA VAL A 50 -10.22 -9.79 2.80
C VAL A 50 -10.84 -10.15 4.15
N PHE A 51 -10.73 -9.23 5.12
CA PHE A 51 -11.43 -9.27 6.40
C PHE A 51 -11.94 -7.86 6.73
N LYS A 52 -12.99 -7.78 7.57
CA LYS A 52 -13.54 -6.49 8.02
C LYS A 52 -12.43 -5.63 8.66
N GLY A 53 -12.31 -4.39 8.22
CA GLY A 53 -11.22 -3.50 8.61
C GLY A 53 -9.99 -3.56 7.71
N HIS A 54 -10.01 -4.34 6.61
CA HIS A 54 -8.98 -4.24 5.56
C HIS A 54 -8.92 -2.81 5.04
N THR A 55 -7.80 -2.18 5.21
CA THR A 55 -7.56 -0.77 4.88
C THR A 55 -6.47 -0.66 3.83
N LEU A 56 -6.66 0.22 2.87
CA LEU A 56 -5.67 0.59 1.86
C LEU A 56 -5.02 1.91 2.28
N VAL A 57 -3.70 1.98 2.28
CA VAL A 57 -2.92 3.20 2.55
C VAL A 57 -2.19 3.57 1.27
N MET A 58 -2.46 4.74 0.74
CA MET A 58 -1.85 5.21 -0.51
C MET A 58 -1.20 6.58 -0.33
N PRO A 59 -0.16 6.92 -1.10
CA PRO A 59 0.30 8.30 -1.18
C PRO A 59 -0.81 9.16 -1.78
N ARG A 60 -0.94 10.39 -1.29
CA ARG A 60 -1.93 11.34 -1.82
C ARG A 60 -1.64 11.69 -3.28
N GLN A 61 -0.37 11.81 -3.63
CA GLN A 61 0.07 12.01 -5.00
C GLN A 61 0.10 10.67 -5.74
N HIS A 62 -0.23 10.70 -7.03
CA HIS A 62 -0.26 9.52 -7.87
C HIS A 62 1.14 8.99 -8.17
N TYR A 63 1.40 7.76 -7.76
CA TYR A 63 2.51 6.91 -8.19
C TYR A 63 1.92 5.54 -8.51
N ALA A 64 2.32 4.93 -9.63
CA ALA A 64 1.72 3.68 -10.05
C ALA A 64 2.16 2.52 -9.15
N THR A 65 3.45 2.44 -8.81
CA THR A 65 4.04 1.34 -8.05
C THR A 65 5.00 1.84 -6.96
N LEU A 66 5.42 0.96 -6.07
CA LEU A 66 6.42 1.31 -5.05
C LEU A 66 7.78 1.74 -5.64
N PRO A 67 8.30 1.12 -6.71
CA PRO A 67 9.50 1.63 -7.41
C PRO A 67 9.39 3.06 -7.94
N ASP A 68 8.17 3.54 -8.24
CA ASP A 68 7.95 4.91 -8.74
C ASP A 68 7.89 5.96 -7.62
N LEU A 69 7.78 5.51 -6.36
CA LEU A 69 7.68 6.42 -5.21
C LEU A 69 9.05 7.06 -4.92
N PRO A 70 9.14 8.41 -4.84
CA PRO A 70 10.36 9.08 -4.44
C PRO A 70 10.90 8.56 -3.09
N PRO A 71 12.22 8.33 -2.95
CA PRO A 71 12.81 7.75 -1.73
C PRO A 71 12.50 8.52 -0.44
N ASP A 72 12.37 9.83 -0.51
CA ASP A 72 12.01 10.70 0.61
C ASP A 72 10.56 10.54 1.08
N LEU A 73 9.67 9.98 0.25
CA LEU A 73 8.29 9.68 0.59
C LEU A 73 8.09 8.26 1.14
N VAL A 74 9.06 7.36 0.98
CA VAL A 74 8.95 5.97 1.47
C VAL A 74 8.76 5.94 2.99
N GLY A 75 9.66 6.59 3.73
CA GLY A 75 9.57 6.67 5.20
C GLY A 75 8.26 7.29 5.68
N PRO A 76 7.87 8.48 5.19
CA PRO A 76 6.60 9.11 5.52
C PRO A 76 5.37 8.23 5.24
N LEU A 77 5.29 7.56 4.08
CA LEU A 77 4.19 6.64 3.76
C LEU A 77 4.14 5.45 4.73
N PHE A 78 5.27 4.76 4.90
CA PHE A 78 5.33 3.57 5.74
C PHE A 78 5.17 3.86 7.24
N THR A 79 5.45 5.07 7.70
CA THR A 79 5.09 5.51 9.06
C THR A 79 3.56 5.46 9.27
N ARG A 80 2.76 5.84 8.26
CA ARG A 80 1.28 5.74 8.34
C ARG A 80 0.83 4.29 8.32
N VAL A 81 1.45 3.46 7.49
CA VAL A 81 1.21 2.01 7.46
C VAL A 81 1.50 1.38 8.82
N GLN A 82 2.63 1.71 9.44
CA GLN A 82 3.02 1.22 10.76
C GLN A 82 1.99 1.60 11.83
N ARG A 83 1.58 2.88 11.86
CA ARG A 83 0.57 3.38 12.81
C ARG A 83 -0.76 2.65 12.65
N LEU A 84 -1.21 2.45 11.40
CA LEU A 84 -2.45 1.73 11.12
C LEU A 84 -2.33 0.25 11.50
N SER A 85 -1.21 -0.40 11.18
CA SER A 85 -0.91 -1.78 11.57
C SER A 85 -0.93 -1.98 13.09
N ALA A 86 -0.47 -0.99 13.85
CA ALA A 86 -0.58 -1.01 15.32
C ALA A 86 -2.02 -0.82 15.80
N ALA A 87 -2.79 0.04 15.12
CA ALA A 87 -4.15 0.39 15.52
C ALA A 87 -5.18 -0.74 15.34
N VAL A 88 -4.98 -1.66 14.40
CA VAL A 88 -5.95 -2.76 14.14
C VAL A 88 -6.15 -3.67 15.36
N ARG A 89 -5.14 -3.82 16.22
CA ARG A 89 -5.25 -4.65 17.42
C ARG A 89 -6.24 -4.06 18.45
N PRO A 90 -6.03 -2.86 18.98
CA PRO A 90 -6.96 -2.28 19.97
C PRO A 90 -8.31 -1.90 19.35
N ALA A 91 -8.34 -1.49 18.07
CA ALA A 91 -9.58 -1.02 17.45
C ALA A 91 -10.51 -2.17 17.03
N LEU A 92 -9.97 -3.30 16.59
CA LEU A 92 -10.75 -4.38 15.97
C LEU A 92 -10.62 -5.73 16.70
N GLY A 93 -9.87 -5.78 17.80
CA GLY A 93 -9.60 -7.03 18.51
C GLY A 93 -8.72 -8.01 17.72
N ALA A 94 -8.03 -7.55 16.68
CA ALA A 94 -7.14 -8.38 15.89
C ALA A 94 -5.91 -8.80 16.70
N GLN A 95 -5.36 -9.98 16.42
CA GLN A 95 -4.13 -10.46 17.07
C GLN A 95 -2.86 -9.95 16.35
N GLY A 96 -3.00 -9.57 15.09
CA GLY A 96 -1.92 -9.07 14.26
C GLY A 96 -2.44 -8.41 13.00
N SER A 97 -1.53 -8.15 12.06
CA SER A 97 -1.85 -7.63 10.74
C SER A 97 -1.02 -8.31 9.65
N PHE A 98 -1.54 -8.31 8.44
CA PHE A 98 -0.79 -8.62 7.22
C PHE A 98 -0.65 -7.33 6.43
N VAL A 99 0.58 -6.99 6.06
CA VAL A 99 0.91 -5.80 5.28
C VAL A 99 1.51 -6.24 3.95
N ALA A 100 0.95 -5.76 2.84
CA ALA A 100 1.38 -6.15 1.50
C ALA A 100 1.24 -5.02 0.49
N VAL A 101 2.03 -5.08 -0.57
CA VAL A 101 1.96 -4.21 -1.74
C VAL A 101 2.01 -5.09 -2.99
N ASN A 102 1.11 -4.84 -3.93
CA ASN A 102 1.16 -5.42 -5.27
C ASN A 102 1.72 -4.37 -6.24
N ASN A 103 2.81 -4.70 -6.91
CA ASN A 103 3.37 -3.88 -7.97
C ASN A 103 3.13 -4.56 -9.31
N VAL A 104 2.33 -3.93 -10.18
CA VAL A 104 1.96 -4.40 -11.52
C VAL A 104 1.09 -5.66 -11.49
N VAL A 105 1.65 -6.80 -11.05
CA VAL A 105 0.92 -8.08 -10.98
C VAL A 105 -0.07 -8.06 -9.82
N SER A 106 -1.31 -8.43 -10.08
CA SER A 106 -2.44 -8.42 -9.12
C SER A 106 -2.77 -7.03 -8.55
N GLN A 107 -2.32 -5.98 -9.18
CA GLN A 107 -2.63 -4.60 -8.85
C GLN A 107 -3.88 -4.17 -9.62
N SER A 108 -5.04 -4.13 -8.97
CA SER A 108 -6.32 -3.79 -9.62
C SER A 108 -6.44 -2.31 -10.00
N VAL A 109 -5.79 -1.42 -9.24
CA VAL A 109 -5.73 0.02 -9.52
C VAL A 109 -4.27 0.44 -9.60
N PRO A 110 -3.81 1.03 -10.72
CA PRO A 110 -2.42 1.45 -10.90
C PRO A 110 -2.15 2.78 -10.17
N HIS A 111 -2.34 2.78 -8.87
CA HIS A 111 -1.98 3.79 -7.90
C HIS A 111 -1.43 3.02 -6.69
N LEU A 112 -0.21 3.28 -6.32
CA LEU A 112 0.46 2.62 -5.20
C LEU A 112 -0.43 2.58 -3.97
N HIS A 113 -0.67 1.41 -3.44
CA HIS A 113 -1.41 1.23 -2.19
C HIS A 113 -0.87 0.06 -1.40
N VAL A 114 -0.81 0.26 -0.10
CA VAL A 114 -0.36 -0.74 0.86
C VAL A 114 -1.60 -1.30 1.54
N HIS A 115 -1.78 -2.60 1.46
CA HIS A 115 -2.83 -3.32 2.17
C HIS A 115 -2.44 -3.48 3.63
N VAL A 116 -3.34 -3.14 4.54
CA VAL A 116 -3.25 -3.45 5.97
C VAL A 116 -4.47 -4.28 6.34
N VAL A 117 -4.27 -5.57 6.55
CA VAL A 117 -5.35 -6.54 6.78
C VAL A 117 -5.28 -7.02 8.23
N PRO A 118 -6.33 -6.82 9.04
CA PRO A 118 -6.40 -7.39 10.39
C PRO A 118 -6.34 -8.91 10.35
N ARG A 119 -5.58 -9.52 11.26
CA ARG A 119 -5.38 -10.97 11.31
C ARG A 119 -5.73 -11.54 12.68
N THR A 120 -6.34 -12.72 12.66
CA THR A 120 -6.61 -13.53 13.86
C THR A 120 -6.20 -14.97 13.60
N LYS A 121 -5.66 -15.65 14.60
CA LYS A 121 -5.27 -17.06 14.47
C LYS A 121 -6.48 -17.89 14.00
N GLY A 122 -6.28 -18.64 12.92
CA GLY A 122 -7.34 -19.48 12.35
C GLY A 122 -8.30 -18.76 11.42
N ASP A 123 -8.03 -17.52 11.00
CA ASP A 123 -8.87 -16.71 10.13
C ASP A 123 -9.00 -17.23 8.67
N GLY A 124 -8.31 -18.30 8.33
CA GLY A 124 -8.40 -18.92 7.02
C GLY A 124 -7.44 -18.34 5.96
N LEU A 125 -6.77 -17.23 6.22
CA LEU A 125 -5.75 -16.71 5.32
C LEU A 125 -4.51 -17.59 5.42
N ARG A 126 -4.51 -18.68 4.68
CA ARG A 126 -3.40 -19.66 4.65
C ARG A 126 -2.71 -19.63 3.30
N GLY A 127 -1.43 -19.90 3.31
CA GLY A 127 -0.56 -20.54 2.30
C GLY A 127 -0.78 -20.31 0.81
N PHE A 128 -1.93 -19.84 0.34
CA PHE A 128 -2.17 -19.63 -1.08
C PHE A 128 -1.32 -18.48 -1.66
N PHE A 129 -0.81 -17.62 -0.79
CA PHE A 129 0.16 -16.59 -1.17
C PHE A 129 1.58 -17.12 -1.33
N TRP A 130 1.83 -18.37 -0.91
CA TRP A 130 3.15 -18.95 -0.86
C TRP A 130 3.22 -20.28 -1.61
N PRO A 131 3.05 -20.30 -2.94
CA PRO A 131 3.48 -21.46 -3.71
C PRO A 131 4.98 -21.60 -3.50
N ARG A 132 5.40 -22.62 -2.77
CA ARG A 132 6.80 -22.83 -2.43
C ARG A 132 7.50 -23.52 -3.59
N VAL A 133 8.28 -22.79 -4.34
CA VAL A 133 9.22 -23.32 -5.32
C VAL A 133 10.57 -23.40 -4.65
N LYS A 134 11.20 -24.56 -4.70
CA LYS A 134 12.56 -24.78 -4.17
C LYS A 134 13.58 -24.50 -5.26
N TYR A 135 14.71 -23.95 -4.87
CA TYR A 135 15.89 -23.97 -5.74
C TYR A 135 16.34 -25.41 -5.97
N ALA A 136 16.77 -25.71 -7.18
CA ALA A 136 17.27 -27.04 -7.54
C ALA A 136 18.60 -27.37 -6.83
N SER A 137 19.37 -26.32 -6.47
CA SER A 137 20.66 -26.45 -5.77
C SER A 137 21.04 -25.14 -5.07
N ASP A 138 22.05 -25.22 -4.19
CA ASP A 138 22.65 -24.01 -3.58
C ASP A 138 23.32 -23.13 -4.63
N ALA A 139 23.83 -23.71 -5.71
CA ALA A 139 24.45 -23.00 -6.82
C ALA A 139 23.39 -22.13 -7.57
N GLU A 140 22.20 -22.68 -7.81
CA GLU A 140 21.09 -21.91 -8.39
C GLU A 140 20.67 -20.76 -7.47
N ALA A 141 20.56 -21.00 -6.17
CA ALA A 141 20.24 -19.94 -5.21
C ALA A 141 21.29 -18.82 -5.23
N ALA A 142 22.58 -19.18 -5.29
CA ALA A 142 23.68 -18.24 -5.39
C ALA A 142 23.62 -17.39 -6.68
N GLU A 143 23.27 -18.02 -7.83
CA GLU A 143 23.09 -17.31 -9.10
C GLU A 143 21.98 -16.25 -9.02
N TYR A 144 20.81 -16.60 -8.48
CA TYR A 144 19.72 -15.62 -8.29
C TYR A 144 20.14 -14.46 -7.39
N ALA A 145 20.85 -14.75 -6.29
CA ALA A 145 21.35 -13.73 -5.39
C ALA A 145 22.36 -12.79 -6.08
N GLU A 146 23.25 -13.31 -6.93
CA GLU A 146 24.21 -12.51 -7.68
C GLU A 146 23.54 -11.60 -8.71
N ARG A 147 22.55 -12.11 -9.43
CA ARG A 147 21.76 -11.30 -10.38
C ARG A 147 21.06 -10.12 -9.69
N LEU A 148 20.48 -10.35 -8.51
CA LEU A 148 19.85 -9.29 -7.73
C LEU A 148 20.86 -8.28 -7.19
N ARG A 149 22.02 -8.73 -6.68
CA ARG A 149 23.11 -7.83 -6.24
C ARG A 149 23.61 -6.95 -7.37
N GLY A 150 23.80 -7.53 -8.56
CA GLY A 150 24.20 -6.77 -9.74
C GLY A 150 23.20 -5.70 -10.15
N ALA A 151 21.91 -6.03 -10.12
CA ALA A 151 20.84 -5.08 -10.43
C ALA A 151 20.77 -3.94 -9.38
N LEU A 152 20.91 -4.24 -8.09
CA LEU A 152 20.91 -3.25 -7.03
C LEU A 152 22.11 -2.30 -7.10
N ALA A 153 23.27 -2.79 -7.53
CA ALA A 153 24.48 -1.95 -7.69
C ALA A 153 24.39 -1.02 -8.91
N ALA A 154 23.51 -1.31 -9.87
CA ALA A 154 23.29 -0.51 -11.08
C ALA A 154 22.10 0.48 -10.96
N ALA A 155 21.32 0.42 -9.90
CA ALA A 155 20.17 1.29 -9.63
C ALA A 155 20.58 2.54 -8.86
#